data_bc2c20370666a749950b242ad90f09f9
#
_entry.id   bc2c20370666a749950b242ad90f09f9
#
_cell.length_a   1.000
_cell.length_b   1.000
_cell.length_c   1.000
_cell.angle_alpha   90.00
_cell.angle_beta   90.00
_cell.angle_gamma   90.00
#
_symmetry.space_group_name_H-M   'P 1'
#
loop_
_entity.id
_entity.type
_entity.pdbx_description
1 polymer ?
#
loop_
_entity_poly.entity_id
_entity_poly.type
_entity_poly.pdbx_seq_one_letter_code
_entity_poly.pdbx_strand_id
1 'polypeptide(L)'
;MNTKQIDILQNRKNEIFQLSRDNDTYEVDIESSITLEDYRSITLEEDWGLLQKFASDNQGKRVVFINPTMAGGGVAMLRPPLVHMLRCLGVDAHWFVMEPFSDRRANPFIFTKQMHNILQRQAPEDERITTEGKLIHQRWNEENAKTLINQPAITSADVIVIDDPQPAPLKKHIEKVNPDAKWLWRN
;
A
#
# COMPACT_ATOMS: atom_id res chain seq x y z
N MET A 1 0.76 30.29 -4.37
CA MET A 1 2.02 29.60 -4.02
C MET A 1 2.99 29.80 -5.16
N ASN A 2 4.19 30.27 -4.88
CA ASN A 2 5.20 30.57 -5.89
C ASN A 2 5.89 29.26 -6.32
N THR A 3 6.16 29.09 -7.62
CA THR A 3 6.78 27.88 -8.21
C THR A 3 8.05 27.42 -7.44
N LYS A 4 8.84 28.37 -6.95
CA LYS A 4 10.01 28.09 -6.11
C LYS A 4 9.68 27.38 -4.77
N GLN A 5 8.51 27.63 -4.18
CA GLN A 5 8.08 26.94 -2.95
C GLN A 5 7.62 25.52 -3.21
N ILE A 6 7.06 25.26 -4.40
CA ILE A 6 6.68 23.91 -4.83
C ILE A 6 7.91 23.05 -5.10
N ASP A 7 8.94 23.61 -5.75
CA ASP A 7 10.22 22.92 -6.01
C ASP A 7 10.99 22.61 -4.72
N ILE A 8 10.95 23.50 -3.72
CA ILE A 8 11.57 23.27 -2.41
C ILE A 8 10.83 22.16 -1.63
N LEU A 9 9.49 22.10 -1.75
CA LEU A 9 8.70 21.04 -1.10
C LEU A 9 8.83 19.69 -1.80
N GLN A 10 9.00 19.66 -3.12
CA GLN A 10 9.26 18.43 -3.87
C GLN A 10 10.68 17.90 -3.65
N ASN A 11 11.69 18.77 -3.62
CA ASN A 11 13.06 18.37 -3.29
C ASN A 11 13.20 17.89 -1.84
N ARG A 12 12.54 18.55 -0.87
CA ARG A 12 12.53 18.08 0.52
C ARG A 12 11.81 16.74 0.70
N LYS A 13 10.79 16.42 -0.12
CA LYS A 13 10.12 15.09 -0.07
C LYS A 13 11.05 13.94 -0.45
N ASN A 14 11.97 14.17 -1.38
CA ASN A 14 12.97 13.16 -1.76
C ASN A 14 14.12 13.03 -0.73
N GLU A 15 14.27 14.02 0.16
CA GLU A 15 15.26 13.98 1.25
C GLU A 15 14.68 13.40 2.56
N ILE A 16 13.36 13.47 2.76
CA ILE A 16 12.69 13.07 4.01
C ILE A 16 12.48 11.56 4.08
N PHE A 17 12.09 10.92 2.98
CA PHE A 17 11.91 9.47 2.88
C PHE A 17 12.73 8.94 1.72
N GLN A 18 13.69 8.07 2.02
CA GLN A 18 14.38 7.27 1.01
C GLN A 18 13.68 5.92 0.93
N LEU A 19 13.28 5.54 -0.28
CA LEU A 19 12.54 4.32 -0.53
C LEU A 19 13.38 3.40 -1.41
N SER A 20 13.55 2.17 -0.98
CA SER A 20 14.05 1.09 -1.82
C SER A 20 13.11 -0.09 -1.76
N ARG A 21 12.93 -0.78 -2.87
CA ARG A 21 12.13 -2.00 -2.94
C ARG A 21 13.05 -3.19 -3.14
N ASP A 22 12.91 -4.15 -2.28
CA ASP A 22 13.56 -5.44 -2.45
C ASP A 22 12.84 -6.22 -3.58
N ASN A 23 13.60 -6.65 -4.59
CA ASN A 23 13.04 -7.33 -5.77
C ASN A 23 12.69 -8.79 -5.50
N ASP A 24 13.25 -9.41 -4.48
CA ASP A 24 13.00 -10.81 -4.13
C ASP A 24 11.79 -10.96 -3.20
N THR A 25 11.57 -9.97 -2.34
CA THR A 25 10.47 -10.00 -1.35
C THR A 25 9.30 -9.11 -1.71
N TYR A 26 9.52 -8.10 -2.54
CA TYR A 26 8.58 -7.01 -2.90
C TYR A 26 8.29 -6.06 -1.72
N GLU A 27 9.03 -6.19 -0.64
CA GLU A 27 8.92 -5.26 0.49
C GLU A 27 9.59 -3.93 0.16
N VAL A 28 8.98 -2.83 0.62
CA VAL A 28 9.53 -1.49 0.51
C VAL A 28 10.18 -1.12 1.83
N ASP A 29 11.47 -0.90 1.78
CA ASP A 29 12.20 -0.30 2.88
C ASP A 29 12.03 1.22 2.89
N ILE A 30 11.92 1.79 4.09
CA ILE A 30 11.66 3.20 4.31
C ILE A 30 12.70 3.71 5.30
N GLU A 31 13.65 4.48 4.79
CA GLU A 31 14.59 5.22 5.62
C GLU A 31 14.14 6.68 5.76
N SER A 32 14.21 7.22 6.98
CA SER A 32 13.85 8.62 7.23
C SER A 32 14.59 9.15 8.46
N SER A 33 14.92 10.43 8.43
CA SER A 33 15.41 11.16 9.59
C SER A 33 14.31 11.73 10.49
N ILE A 34 13.03 11.57 10.10
CA ILE A 34 11.89 12.02 10.91
C ILE A 34 11.81 11.19 12.19
N THR A 35 11.66 11.87 13.31
CA THR A 35 11.50 11.25 14.63
C THR A 35 10.03 11.23 15.05
N LEU A 36 9.73 10.48 16.11
CA LEU A 36 8.40 10.49 16.72
C LEU A 36 8.02 11.88 17.23
N GLU A 37 9.00 12.67 17.75
CA GLU A 37 8.77 14.02 18.20
C GLU A 37 8.42 14.98 17.07
N ASP A 38 9.00 14.79 15.89
CA ASP A 38 8.62 15.58 14.71
C ASP A 38 7.14 15.34 14.35
N TYR A 39 6.68 14.09 14.36
CA TYR A 39 5.25 13.78 14.17
C TYR A 39 4.39 14.41 15.26
N ARG A 40 4.84 14.30 16.52
CA ARG A 40 4.12 14.89 17.67
C ARG A 40 3.96 16.40 17.51
N SER A 41 5.01 17.09 17.09
CA SER A 41 5.05 18.56 16.99
C SER A 41 4.06 19.15 15.97
N ILE A 42 3.64 18.37 14.97
CA ILE A 42 2.70 18.81 13.91
C ILE A 42 1.31 18.21 14.05
N THR A 43 1.09 17.34 15.04
CA THR A 43 -0.19 16.65 15.24
C THR A 43 -0.97 17.34 16.36
N LEU A 44 -2.27 17.54 16.15
CA LEU A 44 -3.14 18.09 17.19
C LEU A 44 -3.18 17.16 18.41
N GLU A 45 -3.34 17.71 19.60
CA GLU A 45 -3.32 16.94 20.86
C GLU A 45 -4.36 15.81 20.88
N GLU A 46 -5.56 16.07 20.38
CA GLU A 46 -6.64 15.09 20.31
C GLU A 46 -6.27 13.92 19.37
N ASP A 47 -5.76 14.25 18.18
CA ASP A 47 -5.34 13.24 17.20
C ASP A 47 -4.14 12.45 17.70
N TRP A 48 -3.21 13.11 18.40
CA TRP A 48 -2.06 12.44 19.00
C TRP A 48 -2.49 11.42 20.06
N GLY A 49 -3.45 11.76 20.91
CA GLY A 49 -4.01 10.84 21.89
C GLY A 49 -4.65 9.61 21.24
N LEU A 50 -5.35 9.79 20.11
CA LEU A 50 -5.93 8.70 19.33
C LEU A 50 -4.84 7.80 18.71
N LEU A 51 -3.77 8.38 18.16
CA LEU A 51 -2.64 7.65 17.61
C LEU A 51 -1.90 6.82 18.67
N GLN A 52 -1.65 7.41 19.85
CA GLN A 52 -1.03 6.69 20.96
C GLN A 52 -1.90 5.53 21.45
N LYS A 53 -3.22 5.74 21.56
CA LYS A 53 -4.16 4.69 21.91
C LYS A 53 -4.16 3.58 20.86
N PHE A 54 -4.23 3.92 19.59
CA PHE A 54 -4.14 2.94 18.49
C PHE A 54 -2.85 2.13 18.57
N ALA A 55 -1.72 2.78 18.77
CA ALA A 55 -0.43 2.11 18.87
C ALA A 55 -0.39 1.15 20.08
N SER A 56 -0.87 1.59 21.24
CA SER A 56 -0.98 0.76 22.46
C SER A 56 -1.87 -0.47 22.24
N ASP A 57 -3.05 -0.28 21.63
CA ASP A 57 -4.02 -1.35 21.36
C ASP A 57 -3.50 -2.37 20.32
N ASN A 58 -2.49 -1.97 19.52
CA ASN A 58 -1.90 -2.79 18.46
C ASN A 58 -0.42 -3.13 18.69
N GLN A 59 0.09 -2.89 19.89
CA GLN A 59 1.46 -3.27 20.24
C GLN A 59 1.67 -4.78 20.07
N GLY A 60 2.74 -5.17 19.37
CA GLY A 60 3.06 -6.56 19.06
C GLY A 60 2.23 -7.18 17.93
N LYS A 61 1.27 -6.46 17.36
CA LYS A 61 0.57 -6.88 16.14
C LYS A 61 1.32 -6.48 14.90
N ARG A 62 1.26 -7.35 13.91
CA ARG A 62 1.84 -7.11 12.59
C ARG A 62 0.79 -6.59 11.61
N VAL A 63 1.07 -5.43 11.04
CA VAL A 63 0.20 -4.77 10.05
C VAL A 63 0.92 -4.71 8.71
N VAL A 64 0.32 -5.31 7.70
CA VAL A 64 0.87 -5.34 6.34
C VAL A 64 0.01 -4.49 5.40
N PHE A 65 0.64 -3.62 4.65
CA PHE A 65 0.02 -2.85 3.58
C PHE A 65 0.47 -3.42 2.22
N ILE A 66 -0.47 -3.60 1.30
CA ILE A 66 -0.17 -4.08 -0.05
C ILE A 66 -0.75 -3.09 -1.06
N ASN A 67 0.13 -2.54 -1.88
CA ASN A 67 -0.19 -1.56 -2.92
C ASN A 67 0.18 -2.05 -4.31
N PRO A 68 -0.47 -1.56 -5.37
CA PRO A 68 -0.09 -1.92 -6.73
C PRO A 68 1.24 -1.31 -7.17
N THR A 69 1.65 -0.19 -6.56
CA THR A 69 2.86 0.55 -6.94
C THR A 69 3.43 1.34 -5.77
N MET A 70 4.74 1.57 -5.80
CA MET A 70 5.46 2.41 -4.86
C MET A 70 5.36 3.91 -5.20
N ALA A 71 5.06 4.24 -6.46
CA ALA A 71 5.04 5.61 -6.95
C ALA A 71 3.78 5.89 -7.77
N GLY A 72 3.35 7.16 -7.79
CA GLY A 72 2.17 7.59 -8.52
C GLY A 72 0.87 7.37 -7.73
N GLY A 73 -0.01 8.37 -7.75
CA GLY A 73 -1.26 8.36 -7.01
C GLY A 73 -1.15 8.70 -5.52
N GLY A 74 -2.29 9.07 -4.92
CA GLY A 74 -2.34 9.54 -3.54
C GLY A 74 -1.99 8.47 -2.51
N VAL A 75 -2.36 7.23 -2.77
CA VAL A 75 -2.11 6.11 -1.85
C VAL A 75 -0.62 5.84 -1.67
N ALA A 76 0.13 5.76 -2.79
CA ALA A 76 1.58 5.55 -2.74
C ALA A 76 2.30 6.71 -2.01
N MET A 77 1.77 7.94 -2.10
CA MET A 77 2.34 9.09 -1.40
C MET A 77 2.08 9.08 0.12
N LEU A 78 0.98 8.45 0.56
CA LEU A 78 0.61 8.37 1.97
C LEU A 78 1.33 7.24 2.72
N ARG A 79 1.81 6.22 2.02
CA ARG A 79 2.38 5.02 2.65
C ARG A 79 3.69 5.27 3.38
N PRO A 80 4.71 5.93 2.80
CA PRO A 80 5.97 6.15 3.51
C PRO A 80 5.79 6.82 4.88
N PRO A 81 5.12 7.98 5.00
CA PRO A 81 4.94 8.62 6.31
C PRO A 81 4.08 7.79 7.26
N LEU A 82 3.04 7.10 6.77
CA LEU A 82 2.18 6.29 7.62
C LEU A 82 2.91 5.08 8.19
N VAL A 83 3.57 4.29 7.35
CA VAL A 83 4.30 3.10 7.79
C VAL A 83 5.46 3.48 8.70
N HIS A 84 6.20 4.53 8.36
CA HIS A 84 7.28 5.03 9.21
C HIS A 84 6.77 5.50 10.58
N MET A 85 5.68 6.28 10.62
CA MET A 85 5.06 6.72 11.88
C MET A 85 4.60 5.54 12.73
N LEU A 86 3.95 4.54 12.14
CA LEU A 86 3.52 3.34 12.85
C LEU A 86 4.71 2.59 13.47
N ARG A 87 5.82 2.46 12.72
CA ARG A 87 7.08 1.88 13.23
C ARG A 87 7.65 2.70 14.40
N CYS A 88 7.67 4.02 14.30
CA CYS A 88 8.08 4.91 15.40
C CYS A 88 7.18 4.75 16.65
N LEU A 89 5.91 4.43 16.47
CA LEU A 89 4.96 4.16 17.55
C LEU A 89 5.05 2.72 18.09
N GLY A 90 5.96 1.89 17.58
CA GLY A 90 6.17 0.51 18.04
C GLY A 90 5.24 -0.54 17.41
N VAL A 91 4.51 -0.20 16.36
CA VAL A 91 3.71 -1.15 15.58
C VAL A 91 4.61 -1.85 14.56
N ASP A 92 4.52 -3.18 14.45
CA ASP A 92 5.26 -3.96 13.45
C ASP A 92 4.59 -3.81 12.06
N ALA A 93 4.95 -2.72 11.35
CA ALA A 93 4.31 -2.31 10.11
C ALA A 93 5.20 -2.57 8.88
N HIS A 94 4.63 -3.23 7.87
CA HIS A 94 5.29 -3.60 6.62
C HIS A 94 4.55 -3.04 5.42
N TRP A 95 5.29 -2.75 4.35
CA TRP A 95 4.70 -2.28 3.10
C TRP A 95 5.24 -3.07 1.92
N PHE A 96 4.35 -3.71 1.19
CA PHE A 96 4.67 -4.47 -0.02
C PHE A 96 4.07 -3.79 -1.25
N VAL A 97 4.77 -3.90 -2.38
CA VAL A 97 4.27 -3.43 -3.67
C VAL A 97 4.37 -4.54 -4.70
N MET A 98 3.35 -4.59 -5.57
CA MET A 98 3.31 -5.59 -6.63
C MET A 98 4.41 -5.37 -7.67
N GLU A 99 4.95 -6.46 -8.22
CA GLU A 99 5.79 -6.43 -9.42
C GLU A 99 4.95 -6.07 -10.63
N PRO A 100 5.46 -5.28 -11.57
CA PRO A 100 4.81 -5.09 -12.86
C PRO A 100 4.51 -6.41 -13.55
N PHE A 101 3.40 -6.46 -14.31
CA PHE A 101 3.02 -7.66 -15.01
C PHE A 101 4.11 -8.10 -16.03
N SER A 102 4.40 -9.39 -16.08
CA SER A 102 5.47 -9.96 -16.90
C SER A 102 5.26 -9.75 -18.40
N ASP A 103 4.00 -9.80 -18.88
CA ASP A 103 3.67 -9.46 -20.27
C ASP A 103 3.53 -7.93 -20.43
N ARG A 104 4.59 -7.29 -20.90
CA ARG A 104 4.63 -5.83 -21.12
C ARG A 104 3.64 -5.32 -22.18
N ARG A 105 3.02 -6.20 -22.98
CA ARG A 105 1.97 -5.82 -23.95
C ARG A 105 0.61 -5.67 -23.29
N ALA A 106 0.42 -6.35 -22.17
CA ALA A 106 -0.79 -6.26 -21.37
C ALA A 106 -0.54 -5.35 -20.16
N ASN A 107 -1.25 -4.22 -20.10
CA ASN A 107 -1.12 -3.30 -18.98
C ASN A 107 -2.32 -3.46 -18.02
N PRO A 108 -2.14 -4.13 -16.88
CA PRO A 108 -3.23 -4.33 -15.93
C PRO A 108 -3.79 -3.03 -15.35
N PHE A 109 -3.01 -1.92 -15.38
CA PHE A 109 -3.50 -0.61 -14.92
C PHE A 109 -4.59 -0.02 -15.82
N ILE A 110 -4.61 -0.32 -17.12
CA ILE A 110 -5.71 0.12 -18.00
C ILE A 110 -7.01 -0.52 -17.55
N PHE A 111 -7.00 -1.82 -17.31
CA PHE A 111 -8.14 -2.57 -16.82
C PHE A 111 -8.60 -2.10 -15.43
N THR A 112 -7.66 -1.92 -14.51
CA THR A 112 -8.00 -1.50 -13.14
C THR A 112 -8.45 -0.04 -13.07
N LYS A 113 -8.03 0.82 -14.00
CA LYS A 113 -8.59 2.15 -14.15
C LYS A 113 -10.06 2.10 -14.57
N GLN A 114 -10.41 1.18 -15.47
CA GLN A 114 -11.81 0.93 -15.83
C GLN A 114 -12.61 0.45 -14.60
N MET A 115 -12.07 -0.49 -13.81
CA MET A 115 -12.70 -0.91 -12.56
C MET A 115 -12.93 0.27 -11.62
N HIS A 116 -11.94 1.12 -11.41
CA HIS A 116 -12.06 2.34 -10.59
C HIS A 116 -13.21 3.22 -11.06
N ASN A 117 -13.25 3.52 -12.36
CA ASN A 117 -14.30 4.36 -12.92
C ASN A 117 -15.70 3.76 -12.69
N ILE A 118 -15.85 2.45 -12.83
CA ILE A 118 -17.10 1.75 -12.55
C ILE A 118 -17.47 1.86 -11.07
N LEU A 119 -16.54 1.55 -10.16
CA LEU A 119 -16.77 1.59 -8.71
C LEU A 119 -17.12 3.00 -8.23
N GLN A 120 -16.51 4.02 -8.80
CA GLN A 120 -16.75 5.43 -8.48
C GLN A 120 -17.93 6.05 -9.24
N ARG A 121 -18.67 5.25 -10.02
CA ARG A 121 -19.78 5.69 -10.86
C ARG A 121 -19.41 6.81 -11.85
N GLN A 122 -18.17 6.78 -12.34
CA GLN A 122 -17.67 7.70 -13.35
C GLN A 122 -17.67 7.10 -14.78
N ALA A 123 -17.95 5.82 -14.88
CA ALA A 123 -18.14 5.12 -16.15
C ALA A 123 -19.60 5.19 -16.62
N PRO A 124 -19.87 5.06 -17.93
CA PRO A 124 -21.22 4.85 -18.46
C PRO A 124 -21.93 3.69 -17.75
N GLU A 125 -23.25 3.78 -17.61
CA GLU A 125 -24.03 2.76 -16.88
C GLU A 125 -23.95 1.35 -17.48
N ASP A 126 -23.72 1.27 -18.79
CA ASP A 126 -23.56 0.02 -19.55
C ASP A 126 -22.10 -0.47 -19.62
N GLU A 127 -21.14 0.30 -19.09
CA GLU A 127 -19.73 -0.09 -19.06
C GLU A 127 -19.56 -1.43 -18.31
N ARG A 128 -18.85 -2.35 -18.95
CA ARG A 128 -18.59 -3.69 -18.38
C ARG A 128 -17.12 -4.04 -18.50
N ILE A 129 -16.65 -4.72 -17.50
CA ILE A 129 -15.29 -5.25 -17.46
C ILE A 129 -15.14 -6.37 -18.48
N THR A 130 -14.17 -6.27 -19.36
CA THR A 130 -13.91 -7.28 -20.41
C THR A 130 -13.38 -8.58 -19.81
N THR A 131 -13.67 -9.71 -20.48
CA THR A 131 -13.13 -11.02 -20.10
C THR A 131 -11.59 -11.03 -20.16
N GLU A 132 -11.02 -10.42 -21.19
CA GLU A 132 -9.57 -10.30 -21.35
C GLU A 132 -8.95 -9.52 -20.19
N GLY A 133 -9.51 -8.36 -19.85
CA GLY A 133 -9.05 -7.56 -18.71
C GLY A 133 -9.10 -8.33 -17.38
N LYS A 134 -10.16 -9.11 -17.14
CA LYS A 134 -10.26 -9.98 -15.96
C LYS A 134 -9.14 -11.02 -15.92
N LEU A 135 -8.84 -11.65 -17.06
CA LEU A 135 -7.78 -12.67 -17.15
C LEU A 135 -6.39 -12.06 -16.92
N ILE A 136 -6.11 -10.89 -17.50
CA ILE A 136 -4.85 -10.17 -17.28
C ILE A 136 -4.70 -9.83 -15.79
N HIS A 137 -5.73 -9.26 -15.19
CA HIS A 137 -5.73 -8.89 -13.77
C HIS A 137 -5.54 -10.12 -12.85
N GLN A 138 -6.22 -11.23 -13.17
CA GLN A 138 -6.07 -12.47 -12.42
C GLN A 138 -4.63 -13.01 -12.52
N ARG A 139 -4.07 -13.11 -13.73
CA ARG A 139 -2.69 -13.59 -13.94
C ARG A 139 -1.66 -12.73 -13.22
N TRP A 140 -1.82 -11.41 -13.28
CA TRP A 140 -0.93 -10.51 -12.57
C TRP A 140 -0.92 -10.76 -11.05
N ASN A 141 -2.10 -10.96 -10.48
CA ASN A 141 -2.20 -11.31 -9.07
C ASN A 141 -1.64 -12.70 -8.75
N GLU A 142 -1.82 -13.69 -9.63
CA GLU A 142 -1.24 -15.03 -9.48
C GLU A 142 0.30 -15.00 -9.56
N GLU A 143 0.89 -14.17 -10.41
CA GLU A 143 2.33 -13.95 -10.48
C GLU A 143 2.87 -13.36 -9.17
N ASN A 144 2.24 -12.29 -8.70
CA ASN A 144 2.65 -11.63 -7.45
C ASN A 144 2.44 -12.51 -6.21
N ALA A 145 1.38 -13.30 -6.20
CA ALA A 145 1.11 -14.21 -5.11
C ALA A 145 2.24 -15.21 -4.87
N LYS A 146 2.94 -15.67 -5.92
CA LYS A 146 4.04 -16.63 -5.80
C LYS A 146 5.16 -16.16 -4.88
N THR A 147 5.43 -14.85 -4.87
CA THR A 147 6.43 -14.24 -3.98
C THR A 147 5.82 -13.88 -2.64
N LEU A 148 4.66 -13.20 -2.65
CA LEU A 148 4.08 -12.62 -1.45
C LEU A 148 3.63 -13.67 -0.42
N ILE A 149 3.09 -14.83 -0.84
CA ILE A 149 2.66 -15.88 0.09
C ILE A 149 3.82 -16.56 0.86
N ASN A 150 5.05 -16.32 0.45
CA ASN A 150 6.24 -16.85 1.11
C ASN A 150 6.89 -15.82 2.06
N GLN A 151 6.36 -14.59 2.14
CA GLN A 151 6.93 -13.57 3.01
C GLN A 151 6.50 -13.78 4.46
N PRO A 152 7.45 -13.88 5.40
CA PRO A 152 7.13 -14.07 6.82
C PRO A 152 6.21 -12.99 7.38
N ALA A 153 6.40 -11.73 6.95
CA ALA A 153 5.55 -10.63 7.38
C ALA A 153 4.08 -10.81 6.93
N ILE A 154 3.84 -11.41 5.77
CA ILE A 154 2.49 -11.67 5.25
C ILE A 154 1.87 -12.90 5.91
N THR A 155 2.64 -13.98 6.04
CA THR A 155 2.13 -15.25 6.61
C THR A 155 1.82 -15.18 8.09
N SER A 156 2.35 -14.18 8.80
CA SER A 156 2.09 -13.96 10.23
C SER A 156 1.46 -12.59 10.52
N ALA A 157 0.89 -11.93 9.50
CA ALA A 157 0.18 -10.67 9.69
C ALA A 157 -1.10 -10.85 10.49
N ASP A 158 -1.34 -9.98 11.47
CA ASP A 158 -2.63 -9.87 12.16
C ASP A 158 -3.65 -9.09 11.33
N VAL A 159 -3.16 -8.09 10.60
CA VAL A 159 -3.98 -7.22 9.75
C VAL A 159 -3.31 -7.02 8.40
N ILE A 160 -4.06 -7.22 7.33
CA ILE A 160 -3.63 -6.93 5.96
C ILE A 160 -4.53 -5.86 5.37
N VAL A 161 -3.93 -4.76 4.96
CA VAL A 161 -4.60 -3.63 4.32
C VAL A 161 -4.29 -3.66 2.83
N ILE A 162 -5.31 -3.86 2.02
CA ILE A 162 -5.21 -3.77 0.56
C ILE A 162 -5.73 -2.43 0.11
N ASP A 163 -4.91 -1.70 -0.63
CA ASP A 163 -5.30 -0.45 -1.28
C ASP A 163 -5.57 -0.68 -2.75
N ASP A 164 -6.63 -0.05 -3.21
CA ASP A 164 -7.08 -0.10 -4.59
C ASP A 164 -7.59 -1.49 -5.05
N PRO A 165 -8.28 -1.61 -6.19
CA PRO A 165 -8.78 -2.88 -6.70
C PRO A 165 -7.68 -3.78 -7.29
N GLN A 166 -6.48 -3.23 -7.60
CA GLN A 166 -5.42 -3.98 -8.25
C GLN A 166 -4.96 -5.20 -7.44
N PRO A 167 -4.59 -5.08 -6.16
CA PRO A 167 -4.14 -6.21 -5.36
C PRO A 167 -5.28 -7.00 -4.70
N ALA A 168 -6.56 -6.59 -4.87
CA ALA A 168 -7.68 -7.24 -4.18
C ALA A 168 -7.75 -8.78 -4.38
N PRO A 169 -7.48 -9.34 -5.58
CA PRO A 169 -7.47 -10.80 -5.77
C PRO A 169 -6.37 -11.55 -5.01
N LEU A 170 -5.33 -10.87 -4.51
CA LEU A 170 -4.29 -11.51 -3.68
C LEU A 170 -4.88 -12.15 -2.43
N LYS A 171 -6.01 -11.61 -1.91
CA LYS A 171 -6.67 -12.16 -0.72
C LYS A 171 -6.88 -13.66 -0.85
N LYS A 172 -7.41 -14.18 -1.96
CA LYS A 172 -7.69 -15.60 -2.17
C LYS A 172 -6.44 -16.50 -2.13
N HIS A 173 -5.24 -15.92 -2.32
CA HIS A 173 -3.98 -16.65 -2.27
C HIS A 173 -3.38 -16.58 -0.87
N ILE A 174 -3.36 -15.40 -0.26
CA ILE A 174 -2.78 -15.16 1.06
C ILE A 174 -3.63 -15.84 2.15
N GLU A 175 -4.94 -15.85 2.03
CA GLU A 175 -5.88 -16.50 2.96
C GLU A 175 -5.62 -18.01 3.15
N LYS A 176 -4.98 -18.66 2.15
CA LYS A 176 -4.58 -20.08 2.25
C LYS A 176 -3.38 -20.30 3.16
N VAL A 177 -2.51 -19.31 3.31
CA VAL A 177 -1.28 -19.38 4.13
C VAL A 177 -1.40 -18.59 5.43
N ASN A 178 -2.36 -17.67 5.50
CA ASN A 178 -2.70 -16.90 6.69
C ASN A 178 -4.23 -16.70 6.78
N PRO A 179 -4.97 -17.75 7.23
CA PRO A 179 -6.43 -17.70 7.31
C PRO A 179 -6.96 -16.79 8.43
N ASP A 180 -6.14 -16.49 9.43
CA ASP A 180 -6.54 -15.74 10.62
C ASP A 180 -6.36 -14.22 10.47
N ALA A 181 -5.71 -13.78 9.39
CA ALA A 181 -5.49 -12.37 9.13
C ALA A 181 -6.82 -11.60 8.98
N LYS A 182 -6.90 -10.45 9.63
CA LYS A 182 -8.00 -9.50 9.40
C LYS A 182 -7.73 -8.68 8.15
N TRP A 183 -8.75 -8.51 7.32
CA TRP A 183 -8.62 -7.82 6.05
C TRP A 183 -9.32 -6.48 6.08
N LEU A 184 -8.60 -5.46 5.63
CA LEU A 184 -9.14 -4.14 5.32
C LEU A 184 -8.92 -3.86 3.83
N TRP A 185 -9.96 -3.46 3.15
CA TRP A 185 -9.87 -2.97 1.78
C TRP A 185 -10.23 -1.48 1.74
N ARG A 186 -9.35 -0.70 1.12
CA ARG A 186 -9.54 0.72 0.91
C ARG A 186 -9.52 1.02 -0.60
N ASN A 187 -10.54 1.68 -1.08
CA ASN A 187 -10.69 2.13 -2.47
C ASN A 187 -10.80 3.66 -2.51
#